data_81371efffb161d4dd6122fa720e26652
#
_entry.id   81371efffb161d4dd6122fa720e26652
#
_cell.length_a   1.000
_cell.length_b   1.000
_cell.length_c   1.000
_cell.angle_alpha   90.00
_cell.angle_beta   90.00
_cell.angle_gamma   90.00
#
_symmetry.space_group_name_H-M   'P 1'
#
loop_
_entity.id
_entity.type
_entity.pdbx_description
1 polymer ?
#
loop_
_entity_poly.entity_id
_entity_poly.type
_entity_poly.pdbx_seq_one_letter_code
_entity_poly.pdbx_strand_id
1 'polypeptide(L)'
;MKISKKIVSLLTMTFLTVTLYGNTSNASTKDTLTGSGRWETAIKISQAGWKKSENAVLVNDNSIADALSATPFAKAKDAPILLTQSNKLDSRTKAELKRLGVKNVYLIGGSIALSSEIEKQLNAENISFERISGNSRYDTSLKLA
;
A
#
# COMPACT_ATOMS: atom_id res chain seq x y z
N MET A 1 3.76 43.60 65.75
CA MET A 1 3.12 43.52 64.44
C MET A 1 2.31 42.20 64.41
N LYS A 2 0.98 42.28 64.49
CA LYS A 2 0.11 41.09 64.55
C LYS A 2 -0.14 40.62 63.14
N ILE A 3 0.48 39.53 62.72
CA ILE A 3 0.24 38.89 61.47
C ILE A 3 -1.12 38.19 61.56
N SER A 4 -2.06 38.64 60.76
CA SER A 4 -3.43 38.17 60.72
C SER A 4 -3.48 36.68 60.33
N LYS A 5 -4.17 35.89 61.13
CA LYS A 5 -4.40 34.42 60.92
C LYS A 5 -5.10 34.11 59.58
N LYS A 6 -5.53 35.08 58.85
CA LYS A 6 -6.21 34.91 57.55
C LYS A 6 -5.22 34.72 56.37
N ILE A 7 -3.93 35.00 56.55
CA ILE A 7 -2.93 34.85 55.46
C ILE A 7 -2.34 33.45 55.44
N VAL A 8 -2.39 32.73 56.55
CA VAL A 8 -1.86 31.35 56.65
C VAL A 8 -2.79 30.33 56.02
N SER A 9 -4.09 30.64 55.88
CA SER A 9 -5.08 29.71 55.30
C SER A 9 -5.10 29.70 53.75
N LEU A 10 -4.38 30.63 53.10
CA LEU A 10 -4.40 30.77 51.63
C LEU A 10 -3.17 30.09 50.96
N LEU A 11 -2.23 29.57 51.78
CA LEU A 11 -0.98 29.03 51.27
C LEU A 11 -0.93 27.48 51.29
N THR A 12 -1.99 26.81 51.74
CA THR A 12 -2.02 25.32 51.83
C THR A 12 -2.96 24.67 50.83
N MET A 13 -3.52 25.40 49.86
CA MET A 13 -4.49 24.83 48.92
C MET A 13 -4.00 24.81 47.45
N THR A 14 -2.69 24.92 47.25
CA THR A 14 -2.12 24.92 45.88
C THR A 14 -1.16 23.76 45.63
N PHE A 15 -1.32 22.62 46.29
CA PHE A 15 -0.47 21.48 46.00
C PHE A 15 -1.26 20.18 46.09
N LEU A 16 -2.14 19.89 45.13
CA LEU A 16 -2.46 18.53 44.69
C LEU A 16 -3.31 18.52 43.40
N THR A 17 -2.82 19.15 42.33
CA THR A 17 -3.24 18.70 41.00
C THR A 17 -2.18 17.72 40.50
N VAL A 18 -2.20 16.53 40.98
CA VAL A 18 -1.58 15.39 40.30
C VAL A 18 -2.35 15.23 39.01
N THR A 19 -1.84 15.81 37.93
CA THR A 19 -2.27 15.47 36.59
C THR A 19 -1.92 14.00 36.34
N LEU A 20 -2.88 13.14 36.55
CA LEU A 20 -2.88 11.80 35.95
C LEU A 20 -2.86 12.00 34.43
N TYR A 21 -1.69 12.19 33.87
CA TYR A 21 -1.47 11.88 32.46
C TYR A 21 -1.61 10.35 32.34
N GLY A 22 -2.84 9.91 32.25
CA GLY A 22 -3.12 8.57 31.76
C GLY A 22 -2.55 8.48 30.37
N ASN A 23 -1.44 7.75 30.22
CA ASN A 23 -1.07 7.21 28.93
C ASN A 23 -2.24 6.36 28.45
N THR A 24 -3.15 6.97 27.69
CA THR A 24 -4.05 6.21 26.84
C THR A 24 -3.14 5.56 25.80
N SER A 25 -2.70 4.35 26.08
CA SER A 25 -2.21 3.46 25.06
C SER A 25 -3.35 3.33 24.05
N ASN A 26 -3.27 4.10 22.96
CA ASN A 26 -4.10 3.86 21.81
C ASN A 26 -3.82 2.43 21.37
N ALA A 27 -4.67 1.51 21.76
CA ALA A 27 -4.70 0.20 21.16
C ALA A 27 -4.91 0.45 19.67
N SER A 28 -3.85 0.25 18.89
CA SER A 28 -3.93 0.32 17.44
C SER A 28 -5.01 -0.67 17.03
N THR A 29 -6.16 -0.15 16.57
CA THR A 29 -7.18 -0.98 15.95
C THR A 29 -6.51 -1.65 14.76
N LYS A 30 -6.31 -2.95 14.86
CA LYS A 30 -5.72 -3.75 13.79
C LYS A 30 -6.78 -3.91 12.71
N ASP A 31 -6.81 -3.00 11.75
CA ASP A 31 -7.66 -3.12 10.58
C ASP A 31 -7.18 -4.30 9.74
N THR A 32 -8.05 -5.28 9.57
CA THR A 32 -7.77 -6.44 8.72
C THR A 32 -8.20 -6.12 7.29
N LEU A 33 -7.22 -5.94 6.40
CA LEU A 33 -7.46 -5.69 4.98
C LEU A 33 -7.60 -7.03 4.25
N THR A 34 -8.81 -7.61 4.26
CA THR A 34 -9.12 -8.86 3.53
C THR A 34 -10.28 -8.66 2.57
N GLY A 35 -10.18 -9.28 1.39
CA GLY A 35 -11.27 -9.41 0.42
C GLY A 35 -11.79 -10.84 0.36
N SER A 36 -12.77 -11.12 -0.50
CA SER A 36 -13.27 -12.46 -0.78
C SER A 36 -12.24 -13.36 -1.49
N GLY A 37 -11.14 -12.77 -1.95
CA GLY A 37 -10.03 -13.46 -2.58
C GLY A 37 -8.80 -12.54 -2.73
N ARG A 38 -7.73 -13.13 -3.30
CA ARG A 38 -6.43 -12.44 -3.46
C ARG A 38 -6.53 -11.11 -4.21
N TRP A 39 -7.36 -11.02 -5.22
CA TRP A 39 -7.54 -9.82 -6.04
C TRP A 39 -8.18 -8.68 -5.27
N GLU A 40 -9.28 -8.97 -4.56
CA GLU A 40 -9.93 -7.96 -3.72
C GLU A 40 -9.07 -7.55 -2.54
N THR A 41 -8.30 -8.48 -1.98
CA THR A 41 -7.32 -8.17 -0.93
C THR A 41 -6.27 -7.18 -1.45
N ALA A 42 -5.70 -7.43 -2.64
CA ALA A 42 -4.73 -6.53 -3.25
C ALA A 42 -5.34 -5.13 -3.51
N ILE A 43 -6.58 -5.08 -3.98
CA ILE A 43 -7.30 -3.81 -4.20
C ILE A 43 -7.55 -3.08 -2.89
N LYS A 44 -8.01 -3.75 -1.83
CA LYS A 44 -8.21 -3.11 -0.52
C LYS A 44 -6.91 -2.57 0.08
N ILE A 45 -5.79 -3.28 -0.10
CA ILE A 45 -4.47 -2.79 0.30
C ILE A 45 -4.11 -1.53 -0.50
N SER A 46 -4.33 -1.55 -1.81
CA SER A 46 -4.13 -0.38 -2.68
C SER A 46 -4.97 0.81 -2.23
N GLN A 47 -6.25 0.61 -1.96
CA GLN A 47 -7.17 1.65 -1.51
C GLN A 47 -6.80 2.24 -0.14
N ALA A 48 -6.27 1.42 0.76
CA ALA A 48 -5.81 1.86 2.07
C ALA A 48 -4.48 2.64 1.99
N GLY A 49 -3.59 2.24 1.07
CA GLY A 49 -2.25 2.85 0.95
C GLY A 49 -2.19 4.06 0.03
N TRP A 50 -3.01 4.11 -1.02
CA TRP A 50 -2.90 5.14 -2.06
C TRP A 50 -4.25 5.75 -2.42
N LYS A 51 -4.37 7.06 -2.27
CA LYS A 51 -5.49 7.84 -2.83
C LYS A 51 -5.33 8.03 -4.34
N LYS A 52 -4.09 8.26 -4.79
CA LYS A 52 -3.65 8.39 -6.19
C LYS A 52 -2.25 7.80 -6.32
N SER A 53 -1.92 7.27 -7.49
CA SER A 53 -0.57 6.85 -7.86
C SER A 53 -0.40 6.90 -9.37
N GLU A 54 0.66 7.51 -9.85
CA GLU A 54 0.98 7.51 -11.28
C GLU A 54 1.55 6.15 -11.75
N ASN A 55 2.04 5.34 -10.82
CA ASN A 55 2.65 4.05 -11.08
C ASN A 55 1.86 2.91 -10.44
N ALA A 56 1.85 1.76 -11.07
CA ALA A 56 1.39 0.51 -10.47
C ALA A 56 2.29 -0.65 -10.93
N VAL A 57 2.41 -1.65 -10.09
CA VAL A 57 3.07 -2.91 -10.43
C VAL A 57 2.00 -3.96 -10.70
N LEU A 58 2.09 -4.64 -11.83
CA LEU A 58 1.15 -5.67 -12.23
C LEU A 58 1.84 -7.03 -12.30
N VAL A 59 1.29 -8.00 -11.59
CA VAL A 59 1.80 -9.36 -11.53
C VAL A 59 0.71 -10.38 -11.87
N ASN A 60 1.13 -11.55 -12.35
CA ASN A 60 0.21 -12.65 -12.56
C ASN A 60 -0.30 -13.18 -11.22
N ASP A 61 -1.60 -13.42 -11.12
CA ASP A 61 -2.27 -13.90 -9.91
C ASP A 61 -1.83 -15.28 -9.44
N ASN A 62 -1.20 -16.08 -10.31
CA ASN A 62 -0.64 -17.40 -10.01
C ASN A 62 0.89 -17.36 -9.78
N SER A 63 1.55 -16.20 -9.94
CA SER A 63 3.00 -16.08 -9.75
C SER A 63 3.33 -15.40 -8.43
N ILE A 64 3.27 -16.15 -7.33
CA ILE A 64 3.60 -15.65 -5.98
C ILE A 64 5.07 -15.18 -5.91
N ALA A 65 6.00 -15.87 -6.56
CA ALA A 65 7.41 -15.52 -6.55
C ALA A 65 7.67 -14.14 -7.18
N ASP A 66 7.02 -13.83 -8.30
CA ASP A 66 7.14 -12.53 -8.96
C ASP A 66 6.54 -11.42 -8.09
N ALA A 67 5.41 -11.67 -7.44
CA ALA A 67 4.77 -10.71 -6.55
C ALA A 67 5.66 -10.37 -5.33
N LEU A 68 6.27 -11.38 -4.71
CA LEU A 68 7.19 -11.19 -3.58
C LEU A 68 8.45 -10.44 -4.01
N SER A 69 9.04 -10.83 -5.15
CA SER A 69 10.25 -10.19 -5.69
C SER A 69 10.00 -8.73 -6.09
N ALA A 70 8.79 -8.39 -6.51
CA ALA A 70 8.42 -7.04 -6.89
C ALA A 70 8.24 -6.07 -5.70
N THR A 71 8.16 -6.57 -4.47
CA THR A 71 7.85 -5.74 -3.30
C THR A 71 8.84 -4.58 -3.05
N PRO A 72 10.19 -4.78 -3.03
CA PRO A 72 11.12 -3.68 -2.85
C PRO A 72 11.07 -2.68 -4.01
N PHE A 73 10.94 -3.17 -5.25
CA PHE A 73 10.78 -2.34 -6.43
C PHE A 73 9.51 -1.48 -6.37
N ALA A 74 8.36 -2.07 -6.04
CA ALA A 74 7.09 -1.37 -5.87
C ALA A 74 7.20 -0.29 -4.79
N LYS A 75 7.88 -0.59 -3.68
CA LYS A 75 8.16 0.40 -2.62
C LYS A 75 9.00 1.57 -3.13
N ALA A 76 10.05 1.31 -3.91
CA ALA A 76 10.90 2.36 -4.47
C ALA A 76 10.15 3.25 -5.49
N LYS A 77 9.14 2.71 -6.18
CA LYS A 77 8.30 3.43 -7.14
C LYS A 77 7.05 4.06 -6.52
N ASP A 78 6.85 3.90 -5.22
CA ASP A 78 5.61 4.28 -4.50
C ASP A 78 4.36 3.79 -5.23
N ALA A 79 4.38 2.50 -5.61
CA ALA A 79 3.39 1.87 -6.46
C ALA A 79 2.67 0.73 -5.75
N PRO A 80 1.33 0.63 -5.83
CA PRO A 80 0.61 -0.56 -5.38
C PRO A 80 0.92 -1.75 -6.28
N ILE A 81 0.95 -2.96 -5.69
CA ILE A 81 1.02 -4.22 -6.43
C ILE A 81 -0.40 -4.72 -6.66
N LEU A 82 -0.77 -4.87 -7.92
CA LEU A 82 -2.07 -5.35 -8.36
C LEU A 82 -1.95 -6.67 -9.10
N LEU A 83 -3.01 -7.46 -9.10
CA LEU A 83 -3.03 -8.79 -9.67
C LEU A 83 -3.86 -8.83 -10.96
N THR A 84 -3.45 -9.65 -11.92
CA THR A 84 -4.25 -9.93 -13.12
C THR A 84 -4.05 -11.36 -13.62
N GLN A 85 -4.89 -11.79 -14.55
CA GLN A 85 -4.72 -13.07 -15.24
C GLN A 85 -3.59 -12.98 -16.27
N SER A 86 -3.10 -14.12 -16.76
CA SER A 86 -2.05 -14.16 -17.79
C SER A 86 -2.41 -13.44 -19.08
N ASN A 87 -3.64 -13.57 -19.55
CA ASN A 87 -4.06 -13.14 -20.89
C ASN A 87 -5.20 -12.10 -20.87
N LYS A 88 -5.64 -11.69 -19.70
CA LYS A 88 -6.75 -10.74 -19.55
C LYS A 88 -6.51 -9.83 -18.36
N LEU A 89 -6.56 -8.53 -18.59
CA LEU A 89 -6.55 -7.54 -17.53
C LEU A 89 -7.86 -7.68 -16.73
N ASP A 90 -7.76 -8.08 -15.48
CA ASP A 90 -8.93 -8.25 -14.61
C ASP A 90 -9.70 -6.93 -14.49
N SER A 91 -11.03 -7.00 -14.58
CA SER A 91 -11.88 -5.82 -14.58
C SER A 91 -11.79 -4.98 -13.31
N ARG A 92 -11.57 -5.64 -12.16
CA ARG A 92 -11.37 -4.97 -10.86
C ARG A 92 -10.04 -4.24 -10.81
N THR A 93 -8.99 -4.88 -11.32
CA THR A 93 -7.65 -4.28 -11.46
C THR A 93 -7.68 -3.09 -12.42
N LYS A 94 -8.36 -3.22 -13.56
CA LYS A 94 -8.59 -2.12 -14.50
C LYS A 94 -9.31 -0.94 -13.84
N ALA A 95 -10.35 -1.20 -13.07
CA ALA A 95 -11.08 -0.18 -12.33
C ALA A 95 -10.17 0.52 -11.29
N GLU A 96 -9.33 -0.24 -10.60
CA GLU A 96 -8.40 0.30 -9.62
C GLU A 96 -7.29 1.15 -10.24
N LEU A 97 -6.72 0.73 -11.39
CA LEU A 97 -5.78 1.55 -12.16
C LEU A 97 -6.39 2.91 -12.54
N LYS A 98 -7.66 2.91 -12.97
CA LYS A 98 -8.41 4.14 -13.26
C LYS A 98 -8.65 5.00 -12.03
N ARG A 99 -9.05 4.40 -10.90
CA ARG A 99 -9.27 5.12 -9.63
C ARG A 99 -8.00 5.84 -9.17
N LEU A 100 -6.87 5.18 -9.28
CA LEU A 100 -5.55 5.71 -8.90
C LEU A 100 -5.07 6.81 -9.86
N GLY A 101 -5.53 6.82 -11.11
CA GLY A 101 -5.02 7.70 -12.16
C GLY A 101 -3.66 7.25 -12.69
N VAL A 102 -3.44 5.92 -12.74
CA VAL A 102 -2.17 5.33 -13.18
C VAL A 102 -1.86 5.72 -14.62
N LYS A 103 -0.62 6.14 -14.86
CA LYS A 103 -0.07 6.44 -16.18
C LYS A 103 0.93 5.38 -16.66
N ASN A 104 1.65 4.76 -15.71
CA ASN A 104 2.68 3.78 -16.01
C ASN A 104 2.46 2.49 -15.21
N VAL A 105 2.54 1.36 -15.87
CA VAL A 105 2.45 0.03 -15.27
C VAL A 105 3.75 -0.74 -15.48
N TYR A 106 4.29 -1.28 -14.40
CA TYR A 106 5.41 -2.22 -14.44
C TYR A 106 4.87 -3.65 -14.48
N LEU A 107 5.06 -4.33 -15.63
CA LEU A 107 4.66 -5.72 -15.83
C LEU A 107 5.77 -6.64 -15.34
N ILE A 108 5.56 -7.38 -14.27
CA ILE A 108 6.57 -8.28 -13.71
C ILE A 108 6.35 -9.70 -14.21
N GLY A 109 7.36 -10.22 -14.87
CA GLY A 109 7.36 -11.56 -15.46
C GLY A 109 7.30 -11.58 -16.99
N GLY A 110 7.68 -12.70 -17.56
CA GLY A 110 7.73 -12.93 -19.02
C GLY A 110 6.34 -13.04 -19.67
N SER A 111 6.34 -13.25 -21.00
CA SER A 111 5.11 -13.35 -21.80
C SER A 111 4.23 -14.57 -21.46
N ILE A 112 4.78 -15.56 -20.78
CA ILE A 112 4.00 -16.70 -20.24
C ILE A 112 3.21 -16.26 -19.00
N ALA A 113 3.84 -15.46 -18.14
CA ALA A 113 3.18 -14.97 -16.93
C ALA A 113 2.14 -13.89 -17.28
N LEU A 114 2.50 -12.93 -18.10
CA LEU A 114 1.65 -11.85 -18.58
C LEU A 114 1.80 -11.70 -20.09
N SER A 115 0.82 -12.16 -20.83
CA SER A 115 0.88 -12.17 -22.31
C SER A 115 0.85 -10.77 -22.90
N SER A 116 1.21 -10.65 -24.18
CA SER A 116 1.13 -9.38 -24.94
C SER A 116 -0.30 -8.82 -25.04
N GLU A 117 -1.31 -9.63 -24.73
CA GLU A 117 -2.70 -9.15 -24.70
C GLU A 117 -2.93 -8.17 -23.54
N ILE A 118 -2.24 -8.34 -22.42
CA ILE A 118 -2.25 -7.37 -21.31
C ILE A 118 -1.69 -6.02 -21.78
N GLU A 119 -0.59 -6.05 -22.54
CA GLU A 119 0.03 -4.82 -23.09
C GLU A 119 -0.93 -4.07 -24.01
N LYS A 120 -1.63 -4.79 -24.90
CA LYS A 120 -2.65 -4.20 -25.78
C LYS A 120 -3.80 -3.57 -24.97
N GLN A 121 -4.25 -4.24 -23.92
CA GLN A 121 -5.33 -3.75 -23.06
C GLN A 121 -4.90 -2.51 -22.27
N LEU A 122 -3.65 -2.41 -21.82
CA LEU A 122 -3.11 -1.22 -21.18
C LEU A 122 -3.01 -0.06 -22.16
N ASN A 123 -2.51 -0.30 -23.38
CA ASN A 123 -2.45 0.71 -24.44
C ASN A 123 -3.84 1.24 -24.80
N ALA A 124 -4.86 0.38 -24.87
CA ALA A 124 -6.24 0.78 -25.12
C ALA A 124 -6.81 1.71 -24.03
N GLU A 125 -6.25 1.66 -22.82
CA GLU A 125 -6.59 2.56 -21.71
C GLU A 125 -5.67 3.78 -21.61
N ASN A 126 -4.76 4.00 -22.61
CA ASN A 126 -3.73 5.04 -22.62
C ASN A 126 -2.77 4.95 -21.41
N ILE A 127 -2.47 3.74 -20.96
CA ILE A 127 -1.53 3.47 -19.88
C ILE A 127 -0.23 2.96 -20.52
N SER A 128 0.88 3.64 -20.27
CA SER A 128 2.22 3.18 -20.64
C SER A 128 2.63 1.99 -19.79
N PHE A 129 3.48 1.14 -20.33
CA PHE A 129 3.99 0.01 -19.55
C PHE A 129 5.49 -0.24 -19.81
N GLU A 130 6.12 -0.82 -18.81
CA GLU A 130 7.48 -1.35 -18.88
C GLU A 130 7.45 -2.80 -18.39
N ARG A 131 8.05 -3.71 -19.16
CA ARG A 131 8.16 -5.12 -18.76
C ARG A 131 9.51 -5.41 -18.12
N ILE A 132 9.46 -5.99 -16.92
CA ILE A 132 10.64 -6.45 -16.19
C ILE A 132 10.56 -7.96 -16.08
N SER A 133 11.41 -8.65 -16.83
CA SER A 133 11.49 -10.12 -16.85
C SER A 133 12.90 -10.59 -17.13
N GLY A 134 13.28 -11.72 -16.55
CA GLY A 134 14.48 -12.47 -16.84
C GLY A 134 14.19 -13.79 -17.52
N ASN A 135 15.22 -14.57 -17.84
CA ASN A 135 15.09 -15.93 -18.39
C ASN A 135 14.55 -16.92 -17.35
N SER A 136 14.67 -16.56 -16.08
CA SER A 136 14.18 -17.33 -14.94
C SER A 136 13.59 -16.39 -13.89
N ARG A 137 12.88 -16.95 -12.89
CA ARG A 137 12.41 -16.21 -11.73
C ARG A 137 13.56 -15.52 -10.96
N TYR A 138 14.73 -16.15 -10.94
CA TYR A 138 15.93 -15.59 -10.31
C TYR A 138 16.45 -14.36 -11.06
N ASP A 139 16.51 -14.43 -12.39
CA ASP A 139 16.91 -13.29 -13.23
C ASP A 139 15.90 -12.14 -13.14
N THR A 140 14.62 -12.46 -13.07
CA THR A 140 13.56 -11.45 -12.84
C THR A 140 13.76 -10.75 -11.50
N SER A 141 14.05 -11.51 -10.43
CA SER A 141 14.32 -10.95 -9.11
C SER A 141 15.56 -10.02 -9.09
N LEU A 142 16.63 -10.42 -9.78
CA LEU A 142 17.83 -9.58 -9.90
C LEU A 142 17.59 -8.27 -10.64
N LYS A 143 16.72 -8.26 -11.64
CA LYS A 143 16.37 -7.04 -12.38
C LYS A 143 15.45 -6.10 -11.60
N LEU A 144 14.80 -6.59 -10.55
CA LEU A 144 13.94 -5.81 -9.66
C LEU A 144 14.70 -5.20 -8.48
N ALA A 145 15.92 -5.67 -8.21
CA ALA A 145 16.78 -5.16 -7.15
C ALA A 145 17.52 -3.89 -7.58
#